data_fde77caf8ac710f72c1d6e168098fd48
#
_entry.id   fde77caf8ac710f72c1d6e168098fd48
#
_cell.length_a   1.000
_cell.length_b   1.000
_cell.length_c   1.000
_cell.angle_alpha   90.00
_cell.angle_beta   90.00
_cell.angle_gamma   90.00
#
_symmetry.space_group_name_H-M   'P 1'
#
loop_
_entity.id
_entity.type
_entity.pdbx_description
1 polymer ?
#
loop_
_entity_poly.entity_id
_entity_poly.type
_entity_poly.pdbx_seq_one_letter_code
_entity_poly.pdbx_strand_id
1 'polypeptide(L)'
;MVNKSLSNYFQKYNLTNSQSELVNRLEAFIDAPNSSQNIFLLKGYAGTGKTFITKGLTEYLKEIRRAFILAAPTGKAAKVIANKTQNEAYTIHKTIYSTNDVKEYKENEDDKTFKFYFDLRVNDNPNNTIYIIDEASMISNVYG
;
A
#
# COMPACT_ATOMS: atom_id res chain seq x y z
N MET A 1 -1.57 28.05 -14.03
CA MET A 1 -1.72 26.63 -13.62
C MET A 1 -1.55 26.57 -12.12
N VAL A 2 -2.54 26.10 -11.39
CA VAL A 2 -2.37 25.84 -9.96
C VAL A 2 -1.37 24.67 -9.86
N ASN A 3 -0.25 24.90 -9.20
CA ASN A 3 0.73 23.84 -8.95
C ASN A 3 0.06 22.81 -8.03
N LYS A 4 -0.31 21.67 -8.58
CA LYS A 4 -0.98 20.59 -7.84
C LYS A 4 0.08 19.87 -7.01
N SER A 5 0.29 20.31 -5.78
CA SER A 5 1.16 19.64 -4.81
C SER A 5 0.34 18.99 -3.71
N LEU A 6 0.90 17.99 -3.05
CA LEU A 6 0.26 17.33 -1.92
C LEU A 6 0.02 18.33 -0.77
N SER A 7 0.98 19.19 -0.52
CA SER A 7 0.87 20.26 0.49
C SER A 7 -0.30 21.20 0.18
N ASN A 8 -0.46 21.60 -1.07
CA ASN A 8 -1.60 22.44 -1.48
C ASN A 8 -2.95 21.70 -1.32
N TYR A 9 -2.99 20.40 -1.58
CA TYR A 9 -4.17 19.60 -1.36
C TYR A 9 -4.62 19.65 0.11
N PHE A 10 -3.67 19.60 1.05
CA PHE A 10 -3.95 19.60 2.48
C PHE A 10 -4.15 21.00 3.10
N GLN A 11 -3.91 22.10 2.37
CA GLN A 11 -4.11 23.47 2.89
C GLN A 11 -5.52 23.77 3.38
N LYS A 12 -6.53 23.09 2.84
CA LYS A 12 -7.94 23.21 3.26
C LYS A 12 -8.23 22.61 4.64
N TYR A 13 -7.27 21.90 5.24
CA TYR A 13 -7.40 21.23 6.53
C TYR A 13 -6.50 21.87 7.57
N ASN A 14 -6.95 21.89 8.82
CA ASN A 14 -6.15 22.29 9.96
C ASN A 14 -5.23 21.14 10.39
N LEU A 15 -4.06 21.08 9.82
CA LEU A 15 -3.05 20.10 10.19
C LEU A 15 -2.31 20.53 11.45
N THR A 16 -1.94 19.56 12.29
CA THR A 16 -0.93 19.77 13.33
C THR A 16 0.45 19.99 12.69
N ASN A 17 1.39 20.55 13.46
CA ASN A 17 2.76 20.74 12.96
C ASN A 17 3.40 19.44 12.48
N SER A 18 3.20 18.33 13.23
CA SER A 18 3.69 17.00 12.85
C SER A 18 3.05 16.47 11.56
N GLN A 19 1.76 16.72 11.37
CA GLN A 19 1.07 16.33 10.14
C GLN A 19 1.53 17.15 8.94
N SER A 20 1.75 18.44 9.13
CA SER A 20 2.29 19.34 8.08
C SER A 20 3.69 18.90 7.66
N GLU A 21 4.56 18.60 8.61
CA GLU A 21 5.90 18.07 8.33
C GLU A 21 5.82 16.72 7.58
N LEU A 22 4.92 15.83 8.00
CA LEU A 22 4.69 14.55 7.34
C LEU A 22 4.24 14.74 5.88
N VAL A 23 3.30 15.64 5.62
CA VAL A 23 2.82 15.95 4.26
C VAL A 23 3.96 16.47 3.38
N ASN A 24 4.81 17.36 3.90
CA ASN A 24 5.96 17.86 3.15
C ASN A 24 6.97 16.76 2.82
N ARG A 25 7.22 15.83 3.75
CA ARG A 25 8.11 14.69 3.52
C ARG A 25 7.53 13.70 2.51
N LEU A 26 6.21 13.44 2.57
CA LEU A 26 5.51 12.61 1.59
C LEU A 26 5.57 13.23 0.19
N GLU A 27 5.36 14.52 0.08
CA GLU A 27 5.48 15.24 -1.20
C GLU A 27 6.87 15.08 -1.80
N ALA A 28 7.92 15.32 -1.01
CA ALA A 28 9.30 15.14 -1.46
C ALA A 28 9.59 13.68 -1.89
N PHE A 29 9.02 12.69 -1.19
CA PHE A 29 9.15 11.29 -1.55
C PHE A 29 8.45 10.96 -2.88
N ILE A 30 7.24 11.50 -3.11
CA ILE A 30 6.45 11.28 -4.32
C ILE A 30 7.10 11.94 -5.53
N ASP A 31 7.69 13.11 -5.35
CA ASP A 31 8.33 13.89 -6.40
C ASP A 31 9.77 13.46 -6.69
N ALA A 32 10.36 12.64 -5.82
CA ALA A 32 11.70 12.13 -6.01
C ALA A 32 11.79 11.28 -7.30
N PRO A 33 12.89 11.38 -8.05
CA PRO A 33 13.10 10.54 -9.23
C PRO A 33 13.08 9.06 -8.83
N ASN A 34 12.45 8.24 -9.67
CA ASN A 34 12.32 6.80 -9.47
C ASN A 34 13.71 6.16 -9.33
N SER A 35 14.17 5.99 -8.12
CA SER A 35 15.25 5.07 -7.80
C SER A 35 14.63 3.77 -7.33
N SER A 36 15.22 2.65 -7.68
CA SER A 36 14.67 1.30 -7.60
C SER A 36 14.30 0.78 -6.21
N GLN A 37 14.37 1.56 -5.14
CA GLN A 37 14.12 1.09 -3.77
C GLN A 37 13.71 2.22 -2.79
N ASN A 38 12.82 3.11 -3.19
CA ASN A 38 12.34 4.14 -2.26
C ASN A 38 11.21 3.58 -1.41
N ILE A 39 11.41 3.53 -0.10
CA ILE A 39 10.41 3.16 0.89
C ILE A 39 10.20 4.35 1.83
N PHE A 40 8.94 4.75 2.01
CA PHE A 40 8.53 5.72 3.02
C PHE A 40 7.83 5.01 4.16
N LEU A 41 8.39 5.07 5.36
CA LEU A 41 7.82 4.43 6.54
C LEU A 41 7.12 5.45 7.42
N LEU A 42 5.78 5.38 7.46
CA LEU A 42 4.96 6.20 8.35
C LEU A 42 4.69 5.46 9.66
N LYS A 43 5.21 6.00 10.75
CA LYS A 43 4.96 5.51 12.12
C LYS A 43 4.09 6.48 12.88
N GLY A 44 3.21 5.95 13.72
CA GLY A 44 2.39 6.76 14.62
C GLY A 44 1.42 5.90 15.41
N TYR A 45 1.08 6.35 16.61
CA TYR A 45 0.10 5.69 17.47
C TYR A 45 -1.31 5.73 16.87
N ALA A 46 -2.21 4.93 17.42
CA ALA A 46 -3.63 5.02 17.07
C ALA A 46 -4.16 6.44 17.37
N GLY A 47 -5.03 6.95 16.49
CA GLY A 47 -5.62 8.28 16.65
C GLY A 47 -4.74 9.47 16.22
N THR A 48 -3.54 9.23 15.67
CA THR A 48 -2.64 10.31 15.19
C THR A 48 -2.98 10.84 13.80
N GLY A 49 -4.04 10.32 13.18
CA GLY A 49 -4.50 10.79 11.86
C GLY A 49 -3.85 10.10 10.66
N LYS A 50 -3.17 8.95 10.84
CA LYS A 50 -2.57 8.20 9.72
C LYS A 50 -3.58 7.91 8.61
N THR A 51 -4.76 7.41 8.96
CA THR A 51 -5.82 7.11 7.99
C THR A 51 -6.31 8.35 7.26
N PHE A 52 -6.40 9.49 7.96
CA PHE A 52 -6.75 10.78 7.36
C PHE A 52 -5.72 11.20 6.30
N ILE A 53 -4.43 11.10 6.63
CA ILE A 53 -3.35 11.40 5.69
C ILE A 53 -3.37 10.41 4.51
N THR A 54 -3.57 9.11 4.77
CA THR A 54 -3.67 8.10 3.70
C THR A 54 -4.84 8.38 2.76
N LYS A 55 -6.01 8.75 3.29
CA LYS A 55 -7.16 9.13 2.48
C LYS A 55 -6.84 10.34 1.60
N GLY A 56 -6.32 11.41 2.18
CA GLY A 56 -5.93 12.61 1.42
C GLY A 56 -4.87 12.32 0.36
N LEU A 57 -3.90 11.46 0.68
CA LEU A 57 -2.89 11.02 -0.28
C LEU A 57 -3.53 10.29 -1.48
N THR A 58 -4.45 9.36 -1.24
CA THR A 58 -5.12 8.63 -2.33
C THR A 58 -5.98 9.56 -3.21
N GLU A 59 -6.65 10.53 -2.61
CA GLU A 59 -7.43 11.53 -3.36
C GLU A 59 -6.51 12.43 -4.21
N TYR A 60 -5.40 12.87 -3.64
CA TYR A 60 -4.40 13.63 -4.39
C TYR A 60 -3.80 12.83 -5.55
N LEU A 61 -3.44 11.56 -5.33
CA LEU A 61 -2.90 10.69 -6.39
C LEU A 61 -3.89 10.48 -7.54
N LYS A 62 -5.19 10.36 -7.25
CA LYS A 62 -6.24 10.33 -8.27
C LYS A 62 -6.29 11.65 -9.05
N GLU A 63 -6.20 12.77 -8.36
CA GLU A 63 -6.27 14.09 -8.99
C GLU A 63 -5.11 14.33 -9.96
N ILE A 64 -3.91 13.87 -9.63
CA ILE A 64 -2.73 13.94 -10.52
C ILE A 64 -2.62 12.74 -11.47
N ARG A 65 -3.61 11.83 -11.46
CA ARG A 65 -3.66 10.61 -12.29
C ARG A 65 -2.45 9.69 -12.12
N ARG A 66 -1.92 9.62 -10.91
CA ARG A 66 -0.83 8.71 -10.57
C ARG A 66 -1.38 7.38 -10.06
N ALA A 67 -0.95 6.28 -10.65
CA ALA A 67 -1.37 4.95 -10.24
C ALA A 67 -0.92 4.62 -8.82
N PHE A 68 -1.82 4.02 -8.04
CA PHE A 68 -1.52 3.52 -6.70
C PHE A 68 -2.29 2.24 -6.40
N ILE A 69 -1.78 1.46 -5.47
CA ILE A 69 -2.41 0.25 -4.95
C ILE A 69 -2.44 0.34 -3.44
N LEU A 70 -3.62 0.13 -2.87
CA LEU A 70 -3.81 -0.04 -1.43
C LEU A 70 -3.75 -1.53 -1.08
N ALA A 71 -2.94 -1.88 -0.10
CA ALA A 71 -2.84 -3.24 0.40
C ALA A 71 -2.75 -3.29 1.92
N ALA A 72 -3.09 -4.44 2.49
CA ALA A 72 -2.97 -4.72 3.91
C ALA A 72 -2.63 -6.20 4.13
N PRO A 73 -2.06 -6.58 5.29
CA PRO A 73 -1.67 -7.95 5.57
C PRO A 73 -2.83 -8.94 5.62
N THR A 74 -4.02 -8.49 6.01
CA THR A 74 -5.22 -9.33 6.15
C THR A 74 -6.40 -8.79 5.38
N GLY A 75 -7.34 -9.67 5.01
CA GLY A 75 -8.59 -9.27 4.34
C GLY A 75 -9.43 -8.30 5.18
N LYS A 76 -9.44 -8.47 6.52
CA LYS A 76 -10.14 -7.56 7.42
C LYS A 76 -9.52 -6.15 7.39
N ALA A 77 -8.19 -6.04 7.49
CA ALA A 77 -7.49 -4.77 7.41
C ALA A 77 -7.66 -4.11 6.03
N ALA A 78 -7.58 -4.87 4.94
CA ALA A 78 -7.84 -4.38 3.60
C ALA A 78 -9.26 -3.80 3.46
N LYS A 79 -10.27 -4.47 4.01
CA LYS A 79 -11.65 -3.97 4.01
C LYS A 79 -11.81 -2.68 4.81
N VAL A 80 -11.13 -2.56 5.96
CA VAL A 80 -11.16 -1.36 6.79
C VAL A 80 -10.57 -0.16 6.05
N ILE A 81 -9.38 -0.30 5.46
CA ILE A 81 -8.75 0.81 4.73
C ILE A 81 -9.51 1.15 3.45
N ALA A 82 -10.08 0.17 2.75
CA ALA A 82 -10.94 0.39 1.60
C ALA A 82 -12.15 1.27 1.96
N ASN A 83 -12.84 0.95 3.04
CA ASN A 83 -14.00 1.71 3.50
C ASN A 83 -13.62 3.13 3.94
N LYS A 84 -12.50 3.29 4.65
CA LYS A 84 -12.05 4.59 5.15
C LYS A 84 -11.56 5.53 4.04
N THR A 85 -10.94 5.00 3.01
CA THR A 85 -10.41 5.77 1.88
C THR A 85 -11.36 5.87 0.70
N GLN A 86 -12.44 5.08 0.70
CA GLN A 86 -13.36 4.93 -0.44
C GLN A 86 -12.64 4.49 -1.72
N ASN A 87 -11.67 3.58 -1.56
CA ASN A 87 -10.91 2.99 -2.64
C ASN A 87 -10.90 1.46 -2.50
N GLU A 88 -10.63 0.77 -3.59
CA GLU A 88 -10.34 -0.66 -3.52
C GLU A 88 -9.03 -0.90 -2.79
N ALA A 89 -9.01 -1.92 -1.95
CA ALA A 89 -7.81 -2.39 -1.27
C ALA A 89 -7.75 -3.91 -1.28
N TYR A 90 -6.55 -4.45 -1.34
CA TYR A 90 -6.30 -5.87 -1.48
C TYR A 90 -5.43 -6.38 -0.34
N THR A 91 -5.40 -7.69 -0.14
CA THR A 91 -4.36 -8.28 0.71
C THR A 91 -3.01 -8.23 0.00
N ILE A 92 -1.94 -8.13 0.77
CA ILE A 92 -0.58 -8.21 0.22
C ILE A 92 -0.42 -9.48 -0.61
N HIS A 93 -0.92 -10.62 -0.12
CA HIS A 93 -0.89 -11.89 -0.86
C HIS A 93 -1.55 -11.78 -2.23
N LYS A 94 -2.75 -11.22 -2.30
CA LYS A 94 -3.46 -11.05 -3.59
C LYS A 94 -2.73 -10.09 -4.53
N THR A 95 -1.98 -9.15 -4.00
CA THR A 95 -1.20 -8.19 -4.79
C THR A 95 0.06 -8.82 -5.38
N ILE A 96 0.71 -9.74 -4.65
CA ILE A 96 2.02 -10.30 -4.99
C ILE A 96 1.90 -11.66 -5.68
N TYR A 97 0.93 -12.49 -5.26
CA TYR A 97 0.80 -13.86 -5.73
C TYR A 97 -0.34 -14.04 -6.72
N SER A 98 -0.13 -14.90 -7.71
CA SER A 98 -1.19 -15.37 -8.60
C SER A 98 -2.02 -16.43 -7.89
N THR A 99 -3.35 -16.26 -7.85
CA THR A 99 -4.28 -17.26 -7.33
C THR A 99 -4.68 -18.29 -8.38
N ASN A 100 -4.31 -18.07 -9.65
CA ASN A 100 -4.71 -18.93 -10.75
C ASN A 100 -3.78 -20.14 -10.95
N ASP A 101 -2.57 -20.10 -10.36
CA ASP A 101 -1.55 -21.12 -10.52
C ASP A 101 -1.18 -21.74 -9.17
N VAL A 102 -2.18 -22.34 -8.51
CA VAL A 102 -1.91 -23.21 -7.35
C VAL A 102 -1.34 -24.52 -7.89
N LYS A 103 -0.04 -24.70 -7.82
CA LYS A 103 0.59 -25.97 -8.18
C LYS A 103 0.54 -26.90 -6.98
N GLU A 104 -0.20 -28.00 -7.11
CA GLU A 104 -0.11 -29.13 -6.20
C GLU A 104 1.21 -29.88 -6.47
N TYR A 105 2.04 -29.98 -5.47
CA TYR A 105 3.23 -30.81 -5.53
C TYR A 105 3.11 -31.96 -4.53
N LYS A 106 3.16 -33.20 -5.01
CA LYS A 106 3.32 -34.39 -4.18
C LYS A 106 4.81 -34.68 -4.07
N GLU A 107 5.33 -34.56 -2.87
CA GLU A 107 6.76 -34.80 -2.63
C GLU A 107 7.10 -36.30 -2.68
N ASN A 108 6.15 -37.19 -2.36
CA ASN A 108 6.21 -38.66 -2.47
C ASN A 108 4.81 -39.24 -2.64
N GLU A 109 4.67 -40.38 -3.34
CA GLU A 109 3.38 -41.06 -3.57
C GLU A 109 2.68 -41.54 -2.28
N ASP A 110 3.41 -41.68 -1.18
CA ASP A 110 2.91 -42.13 0.13
C ASP A 110 2.57 -40.99 1.11
N ASP A 111 2.87 -39.72 0.77
CA ASP A 111 2.64 -38.59 1.66
C ASP A 111 1.27 -37.96 1.35
N LYS A 112 0.37 -37.99 2.38
CA LYS A 112 -0.96 -37.36 2.29
C LYS A 112 -0.91 -35.84 2.49
N THR A 113 0.27 -35.23 2.62
CA THR A 113 0.46 -33.80 2.79
C THR A 113 0.61 -33.14 1.44
N PHE A 114 -0.36 -32.30 1.08
CA PHE A 114 -0.30 -31.45 -0.09
C PHE A 114 0.42 -30.16 0.29
N LYS A 115 1.50 -29.84 -0.40
CA LYS A 115 2.15 -28.51 -0.31
C LYS A 115 1.64 -27.65 -1.46
N PHE A 116 1.07 -26.52 -1.13
CA PHE A 116 0.63 -25.51 -2.10
C PHE A 116 1.71 -24.47 -2.28
N TYR A 117 2.12 -24.23 -3.51
CA TYR A 117 3.04 -23.15 -3.86
C TYR A 117 2.26 -22.09 -4.64
N PHE A 118 2.46 -20.84 -4.24
CA PHE A 118 1.94 -19.69 -4.97
C PHE A 118 3.03 -19.13 -5.84
N ASP A 119 2.78 -19.03 -7.14
CA ASP A 119 3.70 -18.31 -8.03
C ASP A 119 3.54 -16.80 -7.85
N LEU A 120 4.65 -16.06 -7.99
CA LEU A 120 4.61 -14.60 -7.98
C LEU A 120 3.82 -14.11 -9.19
N ARG A 121 2.94 -13.16 -8.95
CA ARG A 121 2.21 -12.49 -10.01
C ARG A 121 3.14 -11.58 -10.80
N VAL A 122 3.01 -11.59 -12.14
CA VAL A 122 3.67 -10.58 -12.97
C VAL A 122 3.17 -9.20 -12.58
N ASN A 123 4.09 -8.26 -12.36
CA ASN A 123 3.73 -6.89 -12.04
C ASN A 123 3.48 -6.10 -13.32
N ASP A 124 2.21 -6.01 -13.73
CA ASP A 124 1.77 -5.26 -14.91
C ASP A 124 1.53 -3.77 -14.62
N ASN A 125 1.76 -3.33 -13.38
CA ASN A 125 1.53 -1.95 -13.01
C ASN A 125 2.63 -1.03 -13.59
N PRO A 126 2.29 0.22 -13.90
CA PRO A 126 3.28 1.21 -14.30
C PRO A 126 4.45 1.34 -13.32
N ASN A 127 5.66 1.58 -13.80
CA ASN A 127 6.86 1.68 -12.96
C ASN A 127 6.80 2.77 -11.88
N ASN A 128 5.94 3.78 -12.06
CA ASN A 128 5.73 4.86 -11.11
C ASN A 128 4.54 4.64 -10.16
N THR A 129 4.01 3.42 -10.09
CA THR A 129 2.92 3.06 -9.18
C THR A 129 3.35 3.17 -7.74
N ILE A 130 2.52 3.79 -6.90
CA ILE A 130 2.76 3.89 -5.45
C ILE A 130 1.98 2.77 -4.76
N TYR A 131 2.69 1.96 -3.99
CA TYR A 131 2.10 0.93 -3.13
C TYR A 131 1.95 1.49 -1.73
N ILE A 132 0.72 1.54 -1.24
CA ILE A 132 0.38 2.02 0.10
C ILE A 132 -0.03 0.80 0.92
N ILE A 133 0.77 0.44 1.91
CA ILE A 133 0.54 -0.73 2.76
C ILE A 133 0.15 -0.25 4.15
N ASP A 134 -1.09 -0.52 4.55
CA ASP A 134 -1.58 -0.25 5.90
C ASP A 134 -1.30 -1.44 6.82
N GLU A 135 -1.24 -1.17 8.12
CA GLU A 135 -0.96 -2.20 9.17
C GLU A 135 0.33 -3.00 8.91
N ALA A 136 1.37 -2.35 8.37
CA ALA A 136 2.62 -2.99 7.98
C ALA A 136 3.33 -3.70 9.16
N SER A 137 3.04 -3.32 10.41
CA SER A 137 3.56 -3.99 11.61
C SER A 137 3.07 -5.45 11.77
N MET A 138 1.99 -5.82 11.09
CA MET A 138 1.45 -7.19 11.09
C MET A 138 2.13 -8.11 10.06
N ILE A 139 3.05 -7.58 9.24
CA ILE A 139 3.80 -8.38 8.27
C ILE A 139 4.79 -9.25 9.06
N SER A 140 4.64 -10.58 8.92
CA SER A 140 5.51 -11.54 9.60
C SER A 140 6.85 -11.69 8.87
N ASN A 141 7.93 -11.88 9.63
CA ASN A 141 9.22 -12.30 9.11
C ASN A 141 9.34 -13.82 8.99
N VAL A 142 8.32 -14.55 9.41
CA VAL A 142 8.31 -16.02 9.34
C VAL A 142 7.78 -16.41 7.97
N TYR A 143 8.54 -17.23 7.28
CA TYR A 143 8.09 -17.88 6.06
C TYR A 143 6.87 -18.73 6.38
N GLY A 144 5.71 -18.28 5.94
CA GLY A 144 4.49 -19.04 6.02
C GLY A 144 4.42 -20.03 4.87
#